data_e93304bab009b25446d9ba13c00d24c4
#
_entry.id   e93304bab009b25446d9ba13c00d24c4
#
_cell.length_a   1.000
_cell.length_b   1.000
_cell.length_c   1.000
_cell.angle_alpha   90.00
_cell.angle_beta   90.00
_cell.angle_gamma   90.00
#
_symmetry.space_group_name_H-M   'P 1'
#
loop_
_entity.id
_entity.type
_entity.pdbx_description
1 polymer ?
#
loop_
_entity_poly.entity_id
_entity_poly.type
_entity_poly.pdbx_seq_one_letter_code
_entity_poly.pdbx_strand_id
1 'polypeptide(L)'
;LDICECIGRTGDFNGNFFYKGMNSNVHYWFTPEGENVQKDIRAKETRLYREDGGVPSDDFNVYGCWWKDKSSATFYLNNTQSGSVEFYNRDTNDPFYFTEPMGVNMVVETYPYPWIELPSDEELADETMNKTYYDWVRAYTLIDINVETEESQNKVFGNNINITNKENRILKNKENKYSTELIYTADYNCNAVVIIYNKDKKEICRNSRKLFAGYASFNLEYSVEYEKD
;
A
#
# COMPACT_ATOMS: atom_id res chain seq x y z
N LEU A 1 5.47 -7.55 -7.92
CA LEU A 1 4.19 -7.01 -7.46
C LEU A 1 3.70 -6.02 -8.51
N ASP A 2 2.71 -6.42 -9.30
CA ASP A 2 2.06 -5.53 -10.25
C ASP A 2 0.92 -4.83 -9.53
N ILE A 3 1.20 -3.60 -9.10
CA ILE A 3 0.25 -2.83 -8.28
C ILE A 3 -0.97 -2.48 -9.10
N CYS A 4 -0.74 -1.99 -10.33
CA CYS A 4 -1.82 -1.63 -11.24
C CYS A 4 -1.43 -1.99 -12.67
N GLU A 5 -2.23 -2.83 -13.29
CA GLU A 5 -2.24 -3.07 -14.72
C GLU A 5 -3.58 -2.59 -15.26
N CYS A 6 -3.56 -1.55 -16.08
CA CYS A 6 -4.75 -1.02 -16.73
C CYS A 6 -4.41 -0.44 -18.11
N ILE A 7 -5.41 -0.30 -18.97
CA ILE A 7 -5.29 0.30 -20.28
C ILE A 7 -6.37 1.35 -20.51
N GLY A 8 -6.06 2.40 -21.26
CA GLY A 8 -7.01 3.44 -21.62
C GLY A 8 -7.95 3.06 -22.77
N ARG A 9 -7.57 2.06 -23.58
CA ARG A 9 -8.35 1.65 -24.73
C ARG A 9 -9.54 0.77 -24.32
N THR A 10 -10.72 1.17 -24.73
CA THR A 10 -11.93 0.34 -24.62
C THR A 10 -12.09 -0.51 -25.89
N GLY A 11 -12.71 -1.69 -25.79
CA GLY A 11 -12.95 -2.53 -26.95
C GLY A 11 -13.26 -3.97 -26.60
N ASP A 12 -13.47 -4.77 -27.65
CA ASP A 12 -13.75 -6.20 -27.54
C ASP A 12 -12.52 -7.02 -27.98
N PHE A 13 -11.59 -7.18 -27.08
CA PHE A 13 -10.38 -7.99 -27.22
C PHE A 13 -10.14 -8.81 -25.95
N ASN A 14 -9.25 -9.82 -25.98
CA ASN A 14 -9.08 -10.77 -24.88
C ASN A 14 -8.72 -10.11 -23.55
N GLY A 15 -7.89 -9.07 -23.58
CA GLY A 15 -7.49 -8.29 -22.42
C GLY A 15 -8.43 -7.14 -22.06
N ASN A 16 -9.66 -7.12 -22.53
CA ASN A 16 -10.59 -6.00 -22.33
C ASN A 16 -10.92 -5.71 -20.87
N PHE A 17 -10.72 -6.65 -19.96
CA PHE A 17 -10.90 -6.44 -18.53
C PHE A 17 -9.92 -5.41 -17.96
N PHE A 18 -8.77 -5.15 -18.60
CA PHE A 18 -7.80 -4.16 -18.15
C PHE A 18 -8.30 -2.72 -18.26
N TYR A 19 -9.26 -2.41 -19.14
CA TYR A 19 -9.80 -1.05 -19.18
C TYR A 19 -10.89 -0.81 -18.13
N LYS A 20 -11.50 -1.88 -17.60
CA LYS A 20 -12.65 -1.78 -16.69
C LYS A 20 -12.24 -1.42 -15.26
N GLY A 21 -11.02 -1.74 -14.85
CA GLY A 21 -10.58 -1.55 -13.49
C GLY A 21 -9.08 -1.70 -13.31
N MET A 22 -8.64 -1.53 -12.08
CA MET A 22 -7.29 -1.85 -11.63
C MET A 22 -7.16 -3.38 -11.53
N ASN A 23 -6.25 -3.95 -12.28
CA ASN A 23 -5.87 -5.33 -12.15
C ASN A 23 -4.55 -5.39 -11.41
N SER A 24 -4.45 -6.26 -10.41
CA SER A 24 -3.23 -6.44 -9.63
C SER A 24 -2.83 -7.90 -9.62
N ASN A 25 -1.54 -8.13 -9.70
CA ASN A 25 -0.96 -9.46 -9.75
C ASN A 25 0.29 -9.56 -8.88
N VAL A 26 0.60 -10.76 -8.47
CA VAL A 26 1.82 -11.07 -7.73
C VAL A 26 2.46 -12.27 -8.40
N HIS A 27 3.59 -12.03 -9.04
CA HIS A 27 4.29 -13.11 -9.75
C HIS A 27 5.79 -12.87 -9.85
N TYR A 28 6.53 -13.90 -10.20
CA TYR A 28 7.93 -13.79 -10.58
C TYR A 28 8.30 -14.81 -11.67
N TRP A 29 9.30 -14.40 -12.43
CA TRP A 29 9.87 -15.22 -13.49
C TRP A 29 11.15 -15.87 -12.99
N PHE A 30 11.33 -17.16 -13.28
CA PHE A 30 12.54 -17.89 -12.96
C PHE A 30 12.79 -18.99 -13.98
N THR A 31 14.05 -19.36 -14.09
CA THR A 31 14.44 -20.52 -14.92
C THR A 31 14.85 -21.64 -13.97
N PRO A 32 14.10 -22.75 -13.93
CA PRO A 32 14.48 -23.90 -13.10
C PRO A 32 15.86 -24.41 -13.46
N GLU A 33 16.57 -24.92 -12.47
CA GLU A 33 17.89 -25.53 -12.68
C GLU A 33 17.80 -26.68 -13.69
N GLY A 34 18.67 -26.64 -14.72
CA GLY A 34 18.70 -27.64 -15.79
C GLY A 34 17.65 -27.43 -16.90
N GLU A 35 16.81 -26.41 -16.81
CA GLU A 35 15.86 -26.04 -17.86
C GLU A 35 16.34 -24.79 -18.62
N ASN A 36 15.93 -24.67 -19.90
CA ASN A 36 16.18 -23.48 -20.72
C ASN A 36 14.92 -22.63 -20.93
N VAL A 37 13.83 -22.97 -20.24
CA VAL A 37 12.54 -22.30 -20.36
C VAL A 37 12.23 -21.55 -19.07
N GLN A 38 11.98 -20.25 -19.23
CA GLN A 38 11.53 -19.42 -18.13
C GLN A 38 10.10 -19.79 -17.73
N LYS A 39 9.86 -19.90 -16.42
CA LYS A 39 8.53 -20.13 -15.84
C LYS A 39 8.08 -18.89 -15.08
N ASP A 40 6.78 -18.68 -15.06
CA ASP A 40 6.12 -17.60 -14.36
C ASP A 40 5.21 -18.20 -13.28
N ILE A 41 5.52 -17.90 -12.02
CA ILE A 41 4.70 -18.29 -10.87
C ILE A 41 3.81 -17.10 -10.51
N ARG A 42 2.51 -17.33 -10.37
CA ARG A 42 1.52 -16.28 -10.10
C ARG A 42 0.62 -16.63 -8.93
N ALA A 43 0.34 -15.63 -8.11
CA ALA A 43 -0.75 -15.69 -7.15
C ALA A 43 -2.11 -15.46 -7.83
N LYS A 44 -3.17 -15.54 -7.05
CA LYS A 44 -4.51 -15.19 -7.53
C LYS A 44 -4.58 -13.69 -7.82
N GLU A 45 -4.94 -13.35 -9.03
CA GLU A 45 -5.15 -11.97 -9.45
C GLU A 45 -6.31 -11.31 -8.70
N THR A 46 -6.22 -10.00 -8.52
CA THR A 46 -7.31 -9.20 -7.97
C THR A 46 -7.75 -8.13 -8.97
N ARG A 47 -9.01 -7.73 -8.87
CA ARG A 47 -9.57 -6.65 -9.68
C ARG A 47 -10.38 -5.73 -8.80
N LEU A 48 -10.08 -4.44 -8.88
CA LEU A 48 -10.81 -3.39 -8.20
C LEU A 48 -11.42 -2.46 -9.23
N TYR A 49 -12.62 -2.02 -8.95
CA TYR A 49 -13.39 -1.13 -9.80
C TYR A 49 -13.65 0.18 -9.06
N ARG A 50 -13.79 1.26 -9.80
CA ARG A 50 -14.18 2.54 -9.22
C ARG A 50 -15.60 2.46 -8.67
N GLU A 51 -15.83 3.06 -7.51
CA GLU A 51 -17.15 3.07 -6.85
C GLU A 51 -18.21 3.85 -7.65
N ASP A 52 -17.76 4.84 -8.43
CA ASP A 52 -18.63 5.65 -9.30
C ASP A 52 -19.02 4.96 -10.63
N GLY A 53 -18.48 3.75 -10.88
CA GLY A 53 -18.71 3.00 -12.11
C GLY A 53 -17.91 3.49 -13.31
N GLY A 54 -17.04 4.48 -13.15
CA GLY A 54 -16.12 4.95 -14.18
C GLY A 54 -14.97 3.97 -14.42
N VAL A 55 -14.21 4.18 -15.50
CA VAL A 55 -13.02 3.39 -15.80
C VAL A 55 -11.74 4.13 -15.37
N PRO A 56 -10.61 3.43 -15.19
CA PRO A 56 -9.36 4.04 -14.72
C PRO A 56 -8.86 5.20 -15.58
N SER A 57 -9.13 5.19 -16.88
CA SER A 57 -8.73 6.25 -17.81
C SER A 57 -9.55 7.55 -17.73
N ASP A 58 -10.65 7.56 -16.98
CA ASP A 58 -11.54 8.73 -16.92
C ASP A 58 -10.95 9.86 -16.06
N ASP A 59 -10.12 9.53 -15.08
CA ASP A 59 -9.59 10.51 -14.13
C ASP A 59 -8.32 9.97 -13.43
N PHE A 60 -7.66 10.86 -12.68
CA PHE A 60 -6.59 10.45 -11.76
C PHE A 60 -7.13 9.53 -10.67
N ASN A 61 -6.42 8.44 -10.44
CA ASN A 61 -6.74 7.47 -9.40
C ASN A 61 -5.53 7.26 -8.49
N VAL A 62 -5.79 6.90 -7.24
CA VAL A 62 -4.76 6.47 -6.30
C VAL A 62 -4.70 4.94 -6.35
N TYR A 63 -3.60 4.42 -6.85
CA TYR A 63 -3.29 2.99 -6.86
C TYR A 63 -2.31 2.70 -5.74
N GLY A 64 -2.58 1.70 -4.94
CA GLY A 64 -1.75 1.39 -3.78
C GLY A 64 -1.52 -0.09 -3.58
N CYS A 65 -0.41 -0.40 -2.91
CA CYS A 65 -0.10 -1.73 -2.44
C CYS A 65 0.44 -1.64 -1.01
N TRP A 66 -0.17 -2.35 -0.12
CA TRP A 66 0.41 -2.64 1.19
C TRP A 66 1.06 -4.02 1.15
N TRP A 67 2.35 -4.05 0.88
CA TRP A 67 3.17 -5.24 1.01
C TRP A 67 3.46 -5.47 2.50
N LYS A 68 2.66 -6.33 3.12
CA LYS A 68 2.64 -6.54 4.57
C LYS A 68 3.88 -7.28 5.07
N ASP A 69 4.24 -8.32 4.34
CA ASP A 69 5.33 -9.22 4.66
C ASP A 69 5.78 -9.97 3.40
N LYS A 70 6.73 -10.90 3.57
CA LYS A 70 7.28 -11.68 2.46
C LYS A 70 6.27 -12.55 1.70
N SER A 71 5.06 -12.74 2.24
CA SER A 71 4.08 -13.72 1.78
C SER A 71 2.71 -13.13 1.46
N SER A 72 2.49 -11.83 1.69
CA SER A 72 1.16 -11.23 1.47
C SER A 72 1.18 -9.75 1.12
N ALA A 73 0.19 -9.32 0.35
CA ALA A 73 -0.07 -7.93 0.02
C ALA A 73 -1.56 -7.63 0.00
N THR A 74 -1.91 -6.34 0.10
CA THR A 74 -3.27 -5.83 -0.14
C THR A 74 -3.18 -4.68 -1.12
N PHE A 75 -4.05 -4.69 -2.13
CA PHE A 75 -4.09 -3.67 -3.17
C PHE A 75 -5.24 -2.70 -2.94
N TYR A 76 -5.06 -1.47 -3.42
CA TYR A 76 -6.01 -0.37 -3.20
C TYR A 76 -6.22 0.41 -4.47
N LEU A 77 -7.49 0.68 -4.79
CA LEU A 77 -7.93 1.64 -5.79
C LEU A 77 -8.73 2.72 -5.07
N ASN A 78 -8.20 3.93 -5.01
CA ASN A 78 -8.79 5.01 -4.22
C ASN A 78 -9.04 4.54 -2.76
N ASN A 79 -10.29 4.43 -2.33
CA ASN A 79 -10.68 3.98 -0.99
C ASN A 79 -11.05 2.49 -0.92
N THR A 80 -11.10 1.80 -2.05
CA THR A 80 -11.47 0.37 -2.12
C THR A 80 -10.25 -0.52 -1.97
N GLN A 81 -10.37 -1.64 -1.28
CA GLN A 81 -9.30 -2.61 -1.08
C GLN A 81 -9.66 -4.01 -1.57
N SER A 82 -8.66 -4.77 -1.97
CA SER A 82 -8.82 -6.14 -2.49
C SER A 82 -9.05 -7.20 -1.42
N GLY A 83 -8.81 -6.88 -0.15
CA GLY A 83 -8.52 -7.88 0.87
C GLY A 83 -7.07 -8.37 0.79
N SER A 84 -6.69 -9.34 1.63
CA SER A 84 -5.34 -9.92 1.61
C SER A 84 -5.15 -10.88 0.45
N VAL A 85 -4.05 -10.72 -0.27
CA VAL A 85 -3.59 -11.63 -1.32
C VAL A 85 -2.39 -12.38 -0.78
N GLU A 86 -2.58 -13.66 -0.53
CA GLU A 86 -1.51 -14.55 -0.09
C GLU A 86 -0.72 -15.05 -1.31
N PHE A 87 0.61 -15.13 -1.18
CA PHE A 87 1.50 -15.50 -2.28
C PHE A 87 1.58 -17.03 -2.42
N TYR A 88 0.55 -17.60 -2.99
CA TYR A 88 0.50 -19.00 -3.39
C TYR A 88 0.40 -19.10 -4.91
N ASN A 89 1.19 -19.99 -5.48
CA ASN A 89 1.06 -20.32 -6.90
C ASN A 89 -0.38 -20.79 -7.18
N ARG A 90 -1.10 -20.07 -7.99
CA ARG A 90 -2.52 -20.33 -8.29
C ARG A 90 -2.77 -21.70 -8.93
N ASP A 91 -1.76 -22.27 -9.59
CA ASP A 91 -1.87 -23.53 -10.33
C ASP A 91 -1.52 -24.75 -9.47
N THR A 92 -0.56 -24.60 -8.51
CA THR A 92 -0.07 -25.72 -7.65
C THR A 92 -0.41 -25.55 -6.19
N ASN A 93 -0.83 -24.35 -5.77
CA ASN A 93 -1.06 -23.96 -4.38
C ASN A 93 0.21 -24.01 -3.49
N ASP A 94 1.38 -23.97 -4.11
CA ASP A 94 2.65 -23.88 -3.38
C ASP A 94 2.93 -22.43 -2.97
N PRO A 95 3.40 -22.17 -1.74
CA PRO A 95 3.75 -20.83 -1.32
C PRO A 95 5.02 -20.32 -2.02
N PHE A 96 5.07 -19.03 -2.27
CA PHE A 96 6.29 -18.35 -2.68
C PHE A 96 6.47 -17.05 -1.91
N TYR A 97 7.67 -16.47 -1.94
CA TYR A 97 8.04 -15.38 -1.05
C TYR A 97 8.89 -14.34 -1.77
N PHE A 98 8.68 -13.08 -1.39
CA PHE A 98 9.59 -11.99 -1.75
C PHE A 98 10.36 -11.55 -0.50
N THR A 99 11.66 -11.66 -0.55
CA THR A 99 12.56 -11.32 0.56
C THR A 99 13.48 -10.15 0.24
N GLU A 100 13.60 -9.81 -1.04
CA GLU A 100 14.48 -8.76 -1.51
C GLU A 100 13.76 -7.43 -1.65
N PRO A 101 14.46 -6.30 -1.42
CA PRO A 101 13.91 -4.98 -1.68
C PRO A 101 13.50 -4.82 -3.15
N MET A 102 12.39 -4.14 -3.38
CA MET A 102 11.89 -3.82 -4.71
C MET A 102 11.88 -2.32 -4.96
N GLY A 103 12.23 -1.91 -6.17
CA GLY A 103 11.99 -0.56 -6.67
C GLY A 103 10.58 -0.40 -7.21
N VAL A 104 10.10 0.84 -7.27
CA VAL A 104 8.87 1.18 -7.99
C VAL A 104 9.23 1.41 -9.45
N ASN A 105 8.55 0.70 -10.34
CA ASN A 105 8.71 0.84 -11.78
C ASN A 105 7.35 1.25 -12.40
N MET A 106 7.37 2.24 -13.29
CA MET A 106 6.21 2.68 -14.05
C MET A 106 6.51 2.41 -15.52
N VAL A 107 5.73 1.52 -16.11
CA VAL A 107 5.94 1.05 -17.48
C VAL A 107 4.71 1.36 -18.31
N VAL A 108 4.94 1.83 -19.53
CA VAL A 108 3.94 1.90 -20.59
C VAL A 108 4.40 0.97 -21.69
N GLU A 109 3.57 -0.02 -21.99
CA GLU A 109 3.91 -1.06 -22.96
C GLU A 109 2.70 -1.50 -23.78
N THR A 110 2.94 -2.23 -24.84
CA THR A 110 1.90 -2.82 -25.70
C THR A 110 2.04 -4.33 -25.70
N TYR A 111 0.91 -5.02 -25.83
CA TYR A 111 0.84 -6.47 -25.97
C TYR A 111 0.31 -6.85 -27.36
N PRO A 112 0.75 -7.98 -27.91
CA PRO A 112 0.33 -8.37 -29.26
C PRO A 112 -1.14 -8.77 -29.30
N TYR A 113 -1.78 -8.47 -30.43
CA TYR A 113 -3.11 -9.01 -30.77
C TYR A 113 -3.08 -10.56 -30.74
N PRO A 114 -4.12 -11.27 -30.28
CA PRO A 114 -5.44 -10.72 -29.90
C PRO A 114 -5.59 -10.37 -28.41
N TRP A 115 -4.52 -10.31 -27.66
CA TRP A 115 -4.56 -10.00 -26.23
C TRP A 115 -5.03 -8.56 -25.99
N ILE A 116 -4.35 -7.63 -26.61
CA ILE A 116 -4.72 -6.22 -26.66
C ILE A 116 -4.66 -5.78 -28.12
N GLU A 117 -5.58 -4.92 -28.53
CA GLU A 117 -5.53 -4.27 -29.82
C GLU A 117 -4.43 -3.22 -29.82
N LEU A 118 -3.52 -3.30 -30.79
CA LEU A 118 -2.43 -2.34 -30.92
C LEU A 118 -2.96 -0.95 -31.33
N PRO A 119 -2.36 0.13 -30.85
CA PRO A 119 -2.70 1.45 -31.32
C PRO A 119 -2.31 1.65 -32.79
N SER A 120 -3.08 2.45 -33.53
CA SER A 120 -2.71 2.87 -34.88
C SER A 120 -1.65 3.96 -34.85
N ASP A 121 -1.03 4.25 -36.00
CA ASP A 121 -0.05 5.35 -36.12
C ASP A 121 -0.69 6.71 -35.82
N GLU A 122 -1.96 6.90 -36.17
CA GLU A 122 -2.73 8.09 -35.88
C GLU A 122 -2.96 8.26 -34.37
N GLU A 123 -3.33 7.18 -33.68
CA GLU A 123 -3.50 7.18 -32.21
C GLU A 123 -2.19 7.42 -31.50
N LEU A 124 -1.09 6.86 -31.99
CA LEU A 124 0.25 7.12 -31.45
C LEU A 124 0.72 8.55 -31.66
N ALA A 125 0.25 9.21 -32.72
CA ALA A 125 0.55 10.60 -33.01
C ALA A 125 -0.36 11.59 -32.26
N ASP A 126 -1.50 11.13 -31.71
CA ASP A 126 -2.45 11.96 -31.00
C ASP A 126 -2.00 12.16 -29.54
N GLU A 127 -1.55 13.38 -29.23
CA GLU A 127 -1.09 13.74 -27.88
C GLU A 127 -2.17 13.69 -26.81
N THR A 128 -3.43 13.58 -27.16
CA THR A 128 -4.53 13.43 -26.21
C THR A 128 -4.75 11.95 -25.81
N MET A 129 -4.24 11.01 -26.59
CA MET A 129 -4.43 9.58 -26.43
C MET A 129 -3.17 8.81 -26.03
N ASN A 130 -1.99 9.32 -26.42
CA ASN A 130 -0.71 8.60 -26.29
C ASN A 130 0.04 8.88 -24.99
N LYS A 131 -0.59 9.48 -23.99
CA LYS A 131 0.07 9.92 -22.75
C LYS A 131 -0.53 9.27 -21.51
N THR A 132 0.34 8.89 -20.61
CA THR A 132 0.00 8.49 -19.24
C THR A 132 0.54 9.56 -18.29
N TYR A 133 -0.27 10.02 -17.37
CA TYR A 133 0.09 11.09 -16.43
C TYR A 133 0.26 10.52 -15.04
N TYR A 134 1.34 10.92 -14.36
CA TYR A 134 1.62 10.60 -12.96
C TYR A 134 1.75 11.91 -12.19
N ASP A 135 0.97 12.05 -11.12
CA ASP A 135 1.05 13.23 -10.25
C ASP A 135 2.10 13.01 -9.16
N TRP A 136 2.03 11.88 -8.46
CA TRP A 136 2.98 11.55 -7.41
C TRP A 136 3.15 10.05 -7.21
N VAL A 137 4.31 9.70 -6.63
CA VAL A 137 4.60 8.37 -6.09
C VAL A 137 5.04 8.54 -4.64
N ARG A 138 4.53 7.71 -3.74
CA ARG A 138 4.88 7.72 -2.33
C ARG A 138 5.14 6.30 -1.85
N ALA A 139 6.23 6.13 -1.11
CA ALA A 139 6.53 4.91 -0.39
C ALA A 139 6.47 5.18 1.11
N TYR A 140 5.93 4.23 1.85
CA TYR A 140 5.77 4.30 3.29
C TYR A 140 6.40 3.08 3.93
N THR A 141 6.99 3.27 5.09
CA THR A 141 7.46 2.19 5.94
C THR A 141 6.57 2.12 7.16
N LEU A 142 6.12 0.92 7.51
CA LEU A 142 5.44 0.70 8.77
C LEU A 142 6.40 1.00 9.92
N ILE A 143 5.95 1.80 10.86
CA ILE A 143 6.66 2.04 12.12
C ILE A 143 5.86 1.42 13.26
N ASP A 144 6.58 0.76 14.15
CA ASP A 144 5.98 0.24 15.38
C ASP A 144 5.66 1.40 16.31
N ILE A 145 4.40 1.52 16.70
CA ILE A 145 3.96 2.45 17.74
C ILE A 145 3.72 1.64 19.00
N ASN A 146 4.63 1.76 19.96
CA ASN A 146 4.43 1.18 21.28
C ASN A 146 3.80 2.24 22.18
N VAL A 147 2.75 1.86 22.89
CA VAL A 147 2.11 2.67 23.90
C VAL A 147 2.45 2.10 25.26
N GLU A 148 3.24 2.84 26.03
CA GLU A 148 3.51 2.53 27.42
C GLU A 148 2.59 3.36 28.30
N THR A 149 1.92 2.74 29.26
CA THR A 149 1.14 3.44 30.30
C THR A 149 2.02 3.57 31.54
N GLU A 150 2.27 4.79 31.99
CA GLU A 150 2.85 5.00 33.31
C GLU A 150 1.79 4.61 34.36
N GLU A 151 2.01 3.50 35.06
CA GLU A 151 1.24 3.19 36.25
C GLU A 151 1.49 4.30 37.27
N SER A 152 0.49 5.14 37.53
CA SER A 152 0.49 5.92 38.75
C SER A 152 0.51 4.93 39.92
N GLN A 153 1.34 5.19 40.95
CA GLN A 153 1.58 4.31 42.09
C GLN A 153 0.33 3.92 42.91
N ASN A 154 -0.84 4.21 42.44
CA ASN A 154 -2.11 3.75 42.99
C ASN A 154 -2.56 2.54 42.16
N LYS A 155 -2.40 1.33 42.73
CA LYS A 155 -2.97 0.09 42.24
C LYS A 155 -4.47 0.29 41.92
N VAL A 156 -4.80 0.52 40.69
CA VAL A 156 -6.16 0.41 40.21
C VAL A 156 -6.11 -0.47 38.96
N PHE A 157 -6.94 -1.49 38.94
CA PHE A 157 -7.28 -2.44 37.90
C PHE A 157 -6.90 -2.02 36.49
N GLY A 158 -6.25 -2.90 35.75
CA GLY A 158 -5.66 -2.61 34.45
C GLY A 158 -6.58 -1.79 33.52
N ASN A 159 -6.06 -0.65 33.10
CA ASN A 159 -6.75 0.20 32.13
C ASN A 159 -6.54 -0.43 30.74
N ASN A 160 -7.62 -0.84 30.11
CA ASN A 160 -7.54 -1.29 28.73
C ASN A 160 -7.46 -0.05 27.84
N ILE A 161 -6.27 0.18 27.25
CA ILE A 161 -6.06 1.22 26.27
C ILE A 161 -5.81 0.54 24.93
N ASN A 162 -6.61 0.92 23.96
CA ASN A 162 -6.41 0.53 22.57
C ASN A 162 -6.15 1.79 21.75
N ILE A 163 -4.98 1.87 21.11
CA ILE A 163 -4.61 2.99 20.26
C ILE A 163 -4.32 2.44 18.87
N THR A 164 -4.96 3.05 17.88
CA THR A 164 -4.76 2.74 16.47
C THR A 164 -4.52 4.00 15.66
N ASN A 165 -3.81 3.86 14.55
CA ASN A 165 -3.72 4.92 13.55
C ASN A 165 -5.03 4.98 12.76
N LYS A 166 -5.72 6.12 12.77
CA LYS A 166 -7.03 6.31 12.14
C LYS A 166 -7.04 5.99 10.65
N GLU A 167 -6.01 6.37 9.95
CA GLU A 167 -5.95 6.26 8.50
C GLU A 167 -4.87 5.29 8.02
N ASN A 168 -4.21 4.56 8.93
CA ASN A 168 -3.05 3.71 8.66
C ASN A 168 -1.97 4.42 7.82
N ARG A 169 -1.86 5.73 7.96
CA ARG A 169 -0.87 6.53 7.22
C ARG A 169 -0.24 7.60 8.10
N ILE A 170 0.98 7.96 7.74
CA ILE A 170 1.74 9.05 8.33
C ILE A 170 2.01 10.07 7.23
N LEU A 171 1.64 11.31 7.47
CA LEU A 171 1.86 12.41 6.53
C LEU A 171 3.17 13.10 6.84
N LYS A 172 3.96 13.38 5.81
CA LYS A 172 5.19 14.18 5.89
C LYS A 172 4.92 15.54 5.27
N ASN A 173 5.15 16.60 6.01
CA ASN A 173 5.06 17.97 5.49
C ASN A 173 6.36 18.44 4.85
N LYS A 174 6.35 19.68 4.27
CA LYS A 174 7.52 20.31 3.62
C LYS A 174 8.71 20.58 4.58
N GLU A 175 8.47 20.61 5.89
CA GLU A 175 9.48 20.85 6.92
C GLU A 175 10.08 19.54 7.47
N ASN A 176 9.87 18.40 6.82
CA ASN A 176 10.25 17.08 7.30
C ASN A 176 9.62 16.69 8.65
N LYS A 177 8.52 17.30 9.01
CA LYS A 177 7.71 16.85 10.14
C LYS A 177 6.72 15.81 9.68
N TYR A 178 6.54 14.81 10.50
CA TYR A 178 5.60 13.72 10.28
C TYR A 178 4.40 13.91 11.20
N SER A 179 3.22 13.64 10.71
CA SER A 179 2.00 13.70 11.51
C SER A 179 1.11 12.49 11.24
N THR A 180 0.42 12.06 12.28
CA THR A 180 -0.60 11.01 12.19
C THR A 180 -1.70 11.26 13.20
N GLU A 181 -2.93 10.91 12.87
CA GLU A 181 -4.04 10.93 13.83
C GLU A 181 -4.18 9.55 14.47
N LEU A 182 -4.04 9.52 15.78
CA LEU A 182 -4.24 8.32 16.59
C LEU A 182 -5.63 8.35 17.20
N ILE A 183 -6.37 7.26 17.08
CA ILE A 183 -7.64 7.04 17.73
C ILE A 183 -7.39 6.15 18.93
N TYR A 184 -8.05 6.44 20.05
CA TYR A 184 -7.94 5.61 21.23
C TYR A 184 -9.28 5.36 21.91
N THR A 185 -9.32 4.26 22.66
CA THR A 185 -10.34 3.99 23.68
C THR A 185 -9.61 3.78 25.00
N ALA A 186 -10.15 4.35 26.07
CA ALA A 186 -9.62 4.16 27.42
C ALA A 186 -10.78 3.97 28.42
N ASP A 187 -10.64 3.05 29.35
CA ASP A 187 -11.65 2.80 30.36
C ASP A 187 -11.67 3.92 31.42
N TYR A 188 -10.51 4.51 31.68
CA TYR A 188 -10.31 5.56 32.69
C TYR A 188 -9.40 6.67 32.18
N ASN A 189 -9.46 7.83 32.83
CA ASN A 189 -8.49 8.90 32.58
C ASN A 189 -7.09 8.45 32.99
N CYS A 190 -6.13 8.59 32.09
CA CYS A 190 -4.76 8.19 32.34
C CYS A 190 -3.75 9.08 31.62
N ASN A 191 -2.48 8.96 31.97
CA ASN A 191 -1.38 9.49 31.19
C ASN A 191 -0.84 8.35 30.32
N ALA A 192 -0.70 8.60 29.03
CA ALA A 192 -0.08 7.69 28.10
C ALA A 192 1.20 8.30 27.51
N VAL A 193 2.19 7.46 27.28
CA VAL A 193 3.41 7.84 26.57
C VAL A 193 3.39 7.12 25.23
N VAL A 194 3.34 7.89 24.15
CA VAL A 194 3.46 7.36 22.79
C VAL A 194 4.91 7.43 22.37
N ILE A 195 5.49 6.28 22.03
CA ILE A 195 6.89 6.19 21.62
C ILE A 195 6.91 5.65 20.19
N ILE A 196 7.67 6.31 19.33
CA ILE A 196 7.89 5.86 17.94
C ILE A 196 9.33 5.39 17.84
N TYR A 197 9.50 4.21 17.29
CA TYR A 197 10.81 3.60 17.03
C TYR A 197 11.05 3.52 15.51
N ASN A 198 12.32 3.62 15.12
CA ASN A 198 12.72 3.28 13.76
C ASN A 198 12.83 1.75 13.58
N LYS A 199 13.16 1.31 12.36
CA LYS A 199 13.36 -0.11 12.01
C LYS A 199 14.42 -0.82 12.89
N ASP A 200 15.38 -0.07 13.43
CA ASP A 200 16.48 -0.58 14.27
C ASP A 200 16.12 -0.53 15.76
N LYS A 201 14.83 -0.29 16.08
CA LYS A 201 14.29 -0.14 17.43
C LYS A 201 14.89 1.02 18.22
N LYS A 202 15.48 2.02 17.55
CA LYS A 202 15.92 3.27 18.17
C LYS A 202 14.71 4.19 18.31
N GLU A 203 14.49 4.74 19.50
CA GLU A 203 13.44 5.73 19.74
C GLU A 203 13.69 6.99 18.93
N ILE A 204 12.68 7.41 18.15
CA ILE A 204 12.74 8.63 17.33
C ILE A 204 11.80 9.72 17.83
N CYS A 205 10.80 9.36 18.62
CA CYS A 205 9.87 10.31 19.22
C CYS A 205 9.27 9.73 20.48
N ARG A 206 9.14 10.59 21.50
CA ARG A 206 8.37 10.29 22.73
C ARG A 206 7.44 11.46 23.01
N ASN A 207 6.17 11.18 23.20
CA ASN A 207 5.16 12.20 23.47
C ASN A 207 4.21 11.73 24.58
N SER A 208 4.16 12.48 25.68
CA SER A 208 3.23 12.21 26.78
C SER A 208 1.89 12.91 26.56
N ARG A 209 0.81 12.19 26.73
CA ARG A 209 -0.56 12.69 26.56
C ARG A 209 -1.46 12.26 27.70
N LYS A 210 -2.33 13.18 28.14
CA LYS A 210 -3.44 12.84 29.01
C LYS A 210 -4.56 12.32 28.14
N LEU A 211 -5.00 11.09 28.41
CA LEU A 211 -6.15 10.47 27.78
C LEU A 211 -7.34 10.52 28.73
N PHE A 212 -8.51 10.77 28.19
CA PHE A 212 -9.77 10.77 28.95
C PHE A 212 -10.51 9.47 28.66
N ALA A 213 -11.28 8.99 29.64
CA ALA A 213 -12.11 7.82 29.44
C ALA A 213 -13.05 8.00 28.23
N GLY A 214 -13.23 6.91 27.48
CA GLY A 214 -14.05 6.87 26.28
C GLY A 214 -13.26 6.76 24.98
N TYR A 215 -13.89 7.13 23.87
CA TYR A 215 -13.34 7.10 22.53
C TYR A 215 -12.99 8.52 22.07
N ALA A 216 -11.78 8.73 21.64
CA ALA A 216 -11.33 10.02 21.08
C ALA A 216 -10.13 9.86 20.15
N SER A 217 -9.67 10.96 19.58
CA SER A 217 -8.44 10.98 18.76
C SER A 217 -7.55 12.15 19.17
N PHE A 218 -6.28 12.06 18.76
CA PHE A 218 -5.33 13.16 18.83
C PHE A 218 -4.31 13.09 17.69
N ASN A 219 -3.80 14.24 17.29
CA ASN A 219 -2.71 14.34 16.33
C ASN A 219 -1.36 14.16 17.02
N LEU A 220 -0.54 13.29 16.49
CA LEU A 220 0.85 13.11 16.87
C LEU A 220 1.74 13.70 15.77
N GLU A 221 2.55 14.69 16.14
CA GLU A 221 3.57 15.29 15.26
C GLU A 221 4.96 15.00 15.80
N TYR A 222 5.89 14.66 14.89
CA TYR A 222 7.28 14.41 15.24
C TYR A 222 8.21 14.74 14.09
N SER A 223 9.48 15.00 14.42
CA SER A 223 10.55 15.23 13.45
C SER A 223 11.51 14.06 13.50
N VAL A 224 12.00 13.64 12.36
CA VAL A 224 13.10 12.67 12.27
C VAL A 224 14.35 13.43 11.88
N GLU A 225 15.33 13.48 12.77
CA GLU A 225 16.65 13.96 12.44
C GLU A 225 17.37 12.86 11.66
N TYR A 226 17.71 13.13 10.41
CA TYR A 226 18.61 12.27 9.66
C TYR A 226 20.04 12.57 10.14
N GLU A 227 20.68 11.62 10.79
CA GLU A 227 22.12 11.62 10.89
C GLU A 227 22.64 11.60 9.44
N LYS A 228 23.32 12.65 9.04
CA LYS A 228 24.05 12.64 7.77
C LYS A 228 25.27 11.75 7.99
N ASP A 229 25.29 10.59 7.34
CA ASP A 229 26.49 9.80 7.14
C ASP A 229 27.54 10.59 6.35
#